data_c343f8b0621a9dd4f1d026f0220d2ab6
#
_entry.id   c343f8b0621a9dd4f1d026f0220d2ab6
#
_cell.length_a   1.000
_cell.length_b   1.000
_cell.length_c   1.000
_cell.angle_alpha   90.00
_cell.angle_beta   90.00
_cell.angle_gamma   90.00
#
_symmetry.space_group_name_H-M   'P 1'
#
loop_
_entity.id
_entity.type
_entity.pdbx_description
1 polymer ?
#
loop_
_entity_poly.entity_id
_entity_poly.type
_entity_poly.pdbx_seq_one_letter_code
_entity_poly.pdbx_strand_id
1 'polypeptide(L)'
;MKSFLAVLAVTTALSAVTPAIAGEVTLTTNLRNYGGPGAYLAYYVTDSSGKYLGSLWMSGGKARYYEHLTGWYRATGGNLGEIAGITGASVGSGRTLEVTLDLADALFDAGYELHIDAAVEDYRDSQNEIVVPLTSDGSGQPVQGSRYIADFTYTR
;
A
#
# COMPACT_ATOMS: atom_id res chain seq x y z
N MET A 1 -1.40 3.69 70.99
CA MET A 1 -1.84 3.27 69.65
C MET A 1 -1.18 4.23 68.64
N LYS A 2 -0.21 3.77 67.92
CA LYS A 2 0.44 4.56 66.84
C LYS A 2 -0.11 4.04 65.53
N SER A 3 -0.95 4.84 64.87
CA SER A 3 -1.50 4.55 63.53
C SER A 3 -0.42 4.85 62.50
N PHE A 4 0.04 3.80 61.81
CA PHE A 4 0.87 3.97 60.63
C PHE A 4 -0.02 4.21 59.42
N LEU A 5 -0.02 5.41 58.88
CA LEU A 5 -0.59 5.70 57.57
C LEU A 5 0.39 5.17 56.50
N ALA A 6 0.01 4.11 55.82
CA ALA A 6 0.72 3.67 54.62
C ALA A 6 0.34 4.60 53.46
N VAL A 7 1.23 5.45 53.01
CA VAL A 7 1.08 6.22 51.79
C VAL A 7 1.37 5.28 50.61
N LEU A 8 0.33 4.87 49.93
CA LEU A 8 0.45 4.11 48.66
C LEU A 8 0.84 5.11 47.55
N ALA A 9 2.11 5.14 47.20
CA ALA A 9 2.58 5.92 46.07
C ALA A 9 2.12 5.16 44.78
N VAL A 10 1.08 5.70 44.13
CA VAL A 10 0.70 5.26 42.77
C VAL A 10 1.69 5.89 41.80
N THR A 11 2.69 5.12 41.41
CA THR A 11 3.56 5.48 40.30
C THR A 11 2.76 5.22 39.00
N THR A 12 2.17 6.27 38.46
CA THR A 12 1.67 6.24 37.06
C THR A 12 2.91 6.16 36.15
N ALA A 13 3.16 4.96 35.62
CA ALA A 13 4.11 4.81 34.55
C ALA A 13 3.53 5.54 33.32
N LEU A 14 4.05 6.73 33.02
CA LEU A 14 3.85 7.38 31.75
C LEU A 14 4.54 6.49 30.71
N SER A 15 3.76 5.65 30.02
CA SER A 15 4.23 4.99 28.82
C SER A 15 4.51 6.09 27.81
N ALA A 16 5.79 6.39 27.58
CA ALA A 16 6.18 7.28 26.51
C ALA A 16 5.75 6.64 25.19
N VAL A 17 4.68 7.18 24.60
CA VAL A 17 4.30 6.84 23.23
C VAL A 17 5.37 7.45 22.34
N THR A 18 6.32 6.63 21.89
CA THR A 18 7.27 7.05 20.87
C THR A 18 6.45 7.34 19.60
N PRO A 19 6.56 8.55 19.03
CA PRO A 19 5.88 8.83 17.77
C PRO A 19 6.36 7.84 16.72
N ALA A 20 5.40 7.26 15.96
CA ALA A 20 5.74 6.41 14.83
C ALA A 20 6.54 7.26 13.82
N ILE A 21 7.77 6.83 13.53
CA ILE A 21 8.61 7.50 12.53
C ILE A 21 8.11 7.06 11.15
N ALA A 22 7.69 8.01 10.34
CA ALA A 22 7.37 7.82 8.94
C ALA A 22 8.46 8.41 8.06
N GLY A 23 8.77 7.73 6.97
CA GLY A 23 9.71 8.20 5.96
C GLY A 23 9.00 8.37 4.62
N GLU A 24 9.52 9.29 3.81
CA GLU A 24 9.05 9.48 2.45
C GLU A 24 9.45 8.28 1.59
N VAL A 25 8.49 7.74 0.85
CA VAL A 25 8.67 6.64 -0.09
C VAL A 25 8.06 7.02 -1.43
N THR A 26 8.84 6.86 -2.48
CA THR A 26 8.38 7.06 -3.86
C THR A 26 8.12 5.71 -4.51
N LEU A 27 6.91 5.54 -5.04
CA LEU A 27 6.46 4.38 -5.80
C LEU A 27 6.50 4.73 -7.29
N THR A 28 7.30 4.06 -8.07
CA THR A 28 7.41 4.27 -9.52
C THR A 28 6.94 3.02 -10.27
N THR A 29 5.92 3.19 -11.10
CA THR A 29 5.33 2.11 -11.89
C THR A 29 5.39 2.45 -13.37
N ASN A 30 6.11 1.64 -14.12
CA ASN A 30 6.20 1.76 -15.58
C ASN A 30 5.23 0.79 -16.24
N LEU A 31 4.25 1.29 -17.00
CA LEU A 31 3.32 0.43 -17.71
C LEU A 31 3.90 -0.01 -19.06
N ARG A 32 3.59 -1.25 -19.44
CA ARG A 32 3.81 -1.74 -20.80
C ARG A 32 2.95 -0.95 -21.78
N ASN A 33 3.40 -0.85 -23.00
CA ASN A 33 2.56 -0.36 -24.08
C ASN A 33 1.66 -1.49 -24.59
N TYR A 34 0.56 -1.74 -23.87
CA TYR A 34 -0.41 -2.78 -24.20
C TYR A 34 -1.48 -2.32 -25.22
N GLY A 35 -1.49 -1.03 -25.58
CA GLY A 35 -2.32 -0.49 -26.67
C GLY A 35 -3.80 -0.37 -26.34
N GLY A 36 -4.17 -0.12 -25.07
CA GLY A 36 -5.55 -0.05 -24.62
C GLY A 36 -5.85 1.16 -23.76
N PRO A 37 -7.06 1.18 -23.15
CA PRO A 37 -7.45 2.21 -22.19
C PRO A 37 -6.49 2.33 -21.00
N GLY A 38 -6.62 3.40 -20.22
CA GLY A 38 -5.81 3.61 -19.02
C GLY A 38 -6.03 2.51 -17.98
N ALA A 39 -4.95 2.13 -17.31
CA ALA A 39 -5.00 1.12 -16.25
C ALA A 39 -5.51 1.70 -14.93
N TYR A 40 -6.34 0.92 -14.25
CA TYR A 40 -6.66 1.08 -12.84
C TYR A 40 -5.63 0.27 -12.04
N LEU A 41 -5.09 0.87 -11.00
CA LEU A 41 -4.06 0.26 -10.16
C LEU A 41 -4.42 0.46 -8.68
N ALA A 42 -4.50 -0.63 -7.92
CA ALA A 42 -4.67 -0.58 -6.48
C ALA A 42 -3.39 -1.01 -5.77
N TYR A 43 -2.86 -0.11 -4.95
CA TYR A 43 -1.66 -0.35 -4.15
C TYR A 43 -2.08 -0.55 -2.70
N TYR A 44 -1.72 -1.68 -2.12
CA TYR A 44 -2.07 -2.00 -0.74
C TYR A 44 -0.99 -2.85 -0.06
N VAL A 45 -1.04 -2.89 1.26
CA VAL A 45 -0.08 -3.64 2.09
C VAL A 45 -0.80 -4.78 2.78
N THR A 46 -0.15 -5.92 2.82
CA THR A 46 -0.54 -7.08 3.62
C THR A 46 0.54 -7.41 4.64
N ASP A 47 0.16 -8.14 5.69
CA ASP A 47 1.14 -8.80 6.57
C ASP A 47 1.66 -10.10 5.93
N SER A 48 2.58 -10.79 6.63
CA SER A 48 3.19 -12.04 6.16
C SER A 48 2.19 -13.20 6.00
N SER A 49 1.01 -13.10 6.58
CA SER A 49 -0.08 -14.09 6.41
C SER A 49 -1.02 -13.76 5.25
N GLY A 50 -0.78 -12.63 4.56
CA GLY A 50 -1.63 -12.15 3.48
C GLY A 50 -2.83 -11.33 3.93
N LYS A 51 -2.92 -10.98 5.22
CA LYS A 51 -3.99 -10.13 5.75
C LYS A 51 -3.79 -8.69 5.31
N TYR A 52 -4.83 -8.10 4.70
CA TYR A 52 -4.86 -6.70 4.31
C TYR A 52 -4.72 -5.77 5.51
N LEU A 53 -3.88 -4.77 5.39
CA LEU A 53 -3.64 -3.75 6.41
C LEU A 53 -4.14 -2.37 6.00
N GLY A 54 -3.98 -1.99 4.75
CA GLY A 54 -4.38 -0.68 4.27
C GLY A 54 -4.01 -0.43 2.82
N SER A 55 -4.70 0.53 2.21
CA SER A 55 -4.41 1.01 0.87
C SER A 55 -3.37 2.12 0.91
N LEU A 56 -2.52 2.16 -0.10
CA LEU A 56 -1.51 3.21 -0.28
C LEU A 56 -1.92 4.21 -1.35
N TRP A 57 -2.50 3.71 -2.44
CA TRP A 57 -2.91 4.53 -3.58
C TRP A 57 -3.94 3.80 -4.44
N MET A 58 -4.81 4.56 -5.09
CA MET A 58 -5.73 4.07 -6.11
C MET A 58 -5.61 4.95 -7.36
N SER A 59 -5.24 4.36 -8.50
CA SER A 59 -5.33 5.00 -9.81
C SER A 59 -6.62 4.57 -10.51
N GLY A 60 -7.39 5.55 -10.98
CA GLY A 60 -8.69 5.35 -11.60
C GLY A 60 -9.82 5.88 -10.75
N GLY A 61 -10.65 6.76 -11.34
CA GLY A 61 -11.65 7.53 -10.60
C GLY A 61 -13.06 6.97 -10.60
N LYS A 62 -13.34 5.89 -11.36
CA LYS A 62 -14.71 5.37 -11.50
C LYS A 62 -14.89 4.11 -10.66
N ALA A 63 -15.60 4.22 -9.54
CA ALA A 63 -15.82 3.13 -8.59
C ALA A 63 -16.41 1.85 -9.22
N ARG A 64 -17.16 1.97 -10.31
CA ARG A 64 -17.74 0.83 -11.02
C ARG A 64 -16.70 -0.16 -11.59
N TYR A 65 -15.44 0.26 -11.72
CA TYR A 65 -14.35 -0.60 -12.19
C TYR A 65 -13.52 -1.21 -11.07
N TYR A 66 -13.73 -0.81 -9.81
CA TYR A 66 -12.90 -1.28 -8.71
C TYR A 66 -13.07 -2.77 -8.40
N GLU A 67 -14.21 -3.39 -8.79
CA GLU A 67 -14.41 -4.83 -8.66
C GLU A 67 -13.39 -5.66 -9.48
N HIS A 68 -12.81 -5.06 -10.51
CA HIS A 68 -11.79 -5.67 -11.35
C HIS A 68 -10.39 -5.65 -10.71
N LEU A 69 -10.18 -4.86 -9.68
CA LEU A 69 -9.00 -4.90 -8.82
C LEU A 69 -9.22 -5.96 -7.75
N THR A 70 -9.16 -7.22 -8.18
CA THR A 70 -9.81 -8.33 -7.51
C THR A 70 -9.27 -8.66 -6.13
N GLY A 71 -7.97 -8.55 -5.91
CA GLY A 71 -7.36 -8.77 -4.58
C GLY A 71 -7.77 -7.68 -3.61
N TRP A 72 -7.64 -6.43 -4.01
CA TRP A 72 -8.06 -5.28 -3.22
C TRP A 72 -9.56 -5.29 -2.93
N TYR A 73 -10.37 -5.54 -3.94
CA TYR A 73 -11.83 -5.57 -3.80
C TYR A 73 -12.30 -6.67 -2.86
N ARG A 74 -11.70 -7.85 -2.95
CA ARG A 74 -11.99 -8.97 -2.03
C ARG A 74 -11.63 -8.63 -0.59
N ALA A 75 -10.51 -7.96 -0.38
CA ALA A 75 -10.03 -7.59 0.95
C ALA A 75 -10.88 -6.49 1.61
N THR A 76 -11.36 -5.52 0.81
CA THR A 76 -12.03 -4.31 1.30
C THR A 76 -13.55 -4.32 1.11
N GLY A 77 -14.09 -5.24 0.30
CA GLY A 77 -15.49 -5.22 -0.13
C GLY A 77 -15.83 -4.03 -1.00
N GLY A 78 -14.83 -3.37 -1.60
CA GLY A 78 -15.01 -2.14 -2.38
C GLY A 78 -15.27 -0.90 -1.52
N ASN A 79 -14.94 -0.92 -0.25
CA ASN A 79 -15.15 0.21 0.66
C ASN A 79 -14.34 1.44 0.23
N LEU A 80 -15.02 2.47 -0.24
CA LEU A 80 -14.41 3.71 -0.70
C LEU A 80 -13.69 4.50 0.41
N GLY A 81 -14.03 4.24 1.67
CA GLY A 81 -13.33 4.82 2.82
C GLY A 81 -11.85 4.42 2.87
N GLU A 82 -11.49 3.25 2.34
CA GLU A 82 -10.12 2.75 2.30
C GLU A 82 -9.21 3.55 1.36
N ILE A 83 -9.78 4.29 0.42
CA ILE A 83 -9.04 5.06 -0.58
C ILE A 83 -9.38 6.56 -0.56
N ALA A 84 -10.10 7.02 0.44
CA ALA A 84 -10.44 8.43 0.59
C ALA A 84 -9.17 9.28 0.73
N GLY A 85 -9.01 10.27 -0.16
CA GLY A 85 -7.85 11.16 -0.18
C GLY A 85 -6.58 10.60 -0.82
N ILE A 86 -6.60 9.35 -1.30
CA ILE A 86 -5.47 8.68 -1.96
C ILE A 86 -5.85 8.11 -3.33
N THR A 87 -6.66 8.84 -4.07
CA THR A 87 -7.14 8.43 -5.41
C THR A 87 -6.69 9.44 -6.46
N GLY A 88 -6.16 8.94 -7.55
CA GLY A 88 -5.77 9.71 -8.73
C GLY A 88 -6.36 9.15 -10.02
N ALA A 89 -5.96 9.72 -11.15
CA ALA A 89 -6.42 9.29 -12.46
C ALA A 89 -5.88 7.91 -12.84
N SER A 90 -6.57 7.22 -13.76
CA SER A 90 -6.04 6.03 -14.42
C SER A 90 -4.75 6.36 -15.18
N VAL A 91 -3.88 5.36 -15.36
CA VAL A 91 -2.57 5.52 -15.98
C VAL A 91 -2.61 5.01 -17.41
N GLY A 92 -2.26 5.87 -18.38
CA GLY A 92 -2.27 5.52 -19.79
C GLY A 92 -1.27 4.40 -20.14
N SER A 93 -1.61 3.60 -21.14
CA SER A 93 -0.73 2.57 -21.70
C SER A 93 0.65 3.15 -22.05
N GLY A 94 1.71 2.48 -21.64
CA GLY A 94 3.10 2.92 -21.87
C GLY A 94 3.55 4.10 -21.01
N ARG A 95 2.73 4.58 -20.08
CA ARG A 95 3.05 5.72 -19.21
C ARG A 95 3.65 5.25 -17.89
N THR A 96 4.28 6.20 -17.18
CA THR A 96 4.83 6.02 -15.85
C THR A 96 3.95 6.74 -14.82
N LEU A 97 3.63 6.06 -13.73
CA LEU A 97 3.06 6.67 -12.53
C LEU A 97 4.14 6.78 -11.46
N GLU A 98 4.25 7.97 -10.89
CA GLU A 98 5.08 8.19 -9.72
C GLU A 98 4.21 8.76 -8.59
N VAL A 99 4.23 8.12 -7.45
CA VAL A 99 3.50 8.53 -6.24
C VAL A 99 4.46 8.58 -5.08
N THR A 100 4.54 9.72 -4.42
CA THR A 100 5.32 9.88 -3.19
C THR A 100 4.38 9.99 -2.01
N LEU A 101 4.65 9.22 -0.96
CA LEU A 101 3.83 9.15 0.24
C LEU A 101 4.69 8.84 1.48
N ASP A 102 4.14 9.10 2.65
CA ASP A 102 4.79 8.76 3.92
C ASP A 102 4.37 7.35 4.35
N LEU A 103 5.36 6.47 4.55
CA LEU A 103 5.16 5.15 5.13
C LEU A 103 5.86 5.03 6.47
N ALA A 104 5.22 4.33 7.40
CA ALA A 104 5.82 4.03 8.69
C ALA A 104 7.08 3.16 8.50
N ASP A 105 8.18 3.55 9.12
CA ASP A 105 9.45 2.79 9.06
C ASP A 105 9.29 1.36 9.57
N ALA A 106 8.34 1.13 10.50
CA ALA A 106 8.02 -0.19 11.04
C ALA A 106 7.47 -1.18 10.01
N LEU A 107 7.06 -0.73 8.82
CA LEU A 107 6.63 -1.61 7.74
C LEU A 107 7.80 -2.27 7.01
N PHE A 108 9.01 -1.73 7.15
CA PHE A 108 10.18 -2.26 6.47
C PHE A 108 10.93 -3.29 7.32
N ASP A 109 11.43 -4.33 6.68
CA ASP A 109 12.19 -5.42 7.32
C ASP A 109 11.38 -6.18 8.41
N ALA A 110 10.04 -6.18 8.29
CA ALA A 110 9.14 -6.77 9.28
C ALA A 110 8.16 -7.80 8.68
N GLY A 111 8.37 -8.23 7.45
CA GLY A 111 7.54 -9.27 6.80
C GLY A 111 6.30 -8.74 6.08
N TYR A 112 6.12 -7.43 5.98
CA TYR A 112 5.02 -6.84 5.20
C TYR A 112 5.32 -6.85 3.70
N GLU A 113 4.27 -6.95 2.90
CA GLU A 113 4.34 -6.98 1.44
C GLU A 113 3.48 -5.88 0.82
N LEU A 114 4.00 -5.25 -0.23
CA LEU A 114 3.25 -4.35 -1.08
C LEU A 114 2.69 -5.13 -2.26
N HIS A 115 1.40 -4.95 -2.52
CA HIS A 115 0.69 -5.54 -3.65
C HIS A 115 0.21 -4.46 -4.60
N ILE A 116 0.21 -4.78 -5.90
CA ILE A 116 -0.45 -3.97 -6.92
C ILE A 116 -1.34 -4.87 -7.74
N ASP A 117 -2.65 -4.60 -7.70
CA ASP A 117 -3.61 -5.16 -8.65
C ASP A 117 -3.77 -4.19 -9.82
N ALA A 118 -3.91 -4.72 -11.02
CA ALA A 118 -4.13 -3.94 -12.23
C ALA A 118 -5.38 -4.41 -12.98
N ALA A 119 -6.11 -3.47 -13.55
CA ALA A 119 -7.25 -3.73 -14.39
C ALA A 119 -7.34 -2.70 -15.53
N VAL A 120 -7.74 -3.15 -16.71
CA VAL A 120 -7.94 -2.32 -17.89
C VAL A 120 -9.32 -2.64 -18.45
N GLU A 121 -10.10 -1.61 -18.80
CA GLU A 121 -11.45 -1.75 -19.34
C GLU A 121 -11.45 -2.69 -20.55
N ASP A 122 -12.38 -3.65 -20.58
CA ASP A 122 -12.55 -4.67 -21.61
C ASP A 122 -11.37 -5.66 -21.77
N TYR A 123 -10.38 -5.60 -20.88
CA TYR A 123 -9.24 -6.48 -20.88
C TYR A 123 -9.28 -7.39 -19.63
N ARG A 124 -8.42 -8.39 -19.60
CA ARG A 124 -8.34 -9.33 -18.46
C ARG A 124 -7.77 -8.66 -17.23
N ASP A 125 -8.40 -8.90 -16.08
CA ASP A 125 -7.90 -8.46 -14.77
C ASP A 125 -6.54 -9.11 -14.44
N SER A 126 -5.72 -8.41 -13.69
CA SER A 126 -4.43 -8.91 -13.22
C SER A 126 -4.29 -8.66 -11.71
N GLN A 127 -4.73 -9.65 -10.93
CA GLN A 127 -4.53 -9.65 -9.48
C GLN A 127 -3.06 -9.92 -9.18
N ASN A 128 -2.53 -9.23 -8.17
CA ASN A 128 -1.12 -9.38 -7.77
C ASN A 128 -0.16 -9.23 -8.95
N GLU A 129 -0.38 -8.21 -9.77
CA GLU A 129 0.52 -7.86 -10.87
C GLU A 129 1.95 -7.64 -10.34
N ILE A 130 2.05 -7.03 -9.17
CA ILE A 130 3.28 -6.91 -8.38
C ILE A 130 2.99 -7.40 -6.96
N VAL A 131 3.91 -8.18 -6.42
CA VAL A 131 4.03 -8.49 -4.99
C VAL A 131 5.48 -8.35 -4.61
N VAL A 132 5.78 -7.46 -3.68
CA VAL A 132 7.16 -7.18 -3.27
C VAL A 132 7.26 -7.03 -1.76
N PRO A 133 8.24 -7.70 -1.11
CA PRO A 133 8.50 -7.46 0.31
C PRO A 133 8.95 -6.01 0.54
N LEU A 134 8.44 -5.39 1.61
CA LEU A 134 8.92 -4.09 2.04
C LEU A 134 10.18 -4.29 2.90
N THR A 135 11.35 -4.08 2.27
CA THR A 135 12.65 -4.23 2.92
C THR A 135 13.56 -3.05 2.58
N SER A 136 14.51 -2.76 3.45
CA SER A 136 15.52 -1.74 3.19
C SER A 136 16.37 -2.10 1.97
N ASP A 137 16.75 -3.36 1.81
CA ASP A 137 17.55 -3.86 0.67
C ASP A 137 16.77 -3.83 -0.65
N GLY A 138 15.43 -3.90 -0.61
CA GLY A 138 14.58 -3.84 -1.78
C GLY A 138 14.41 -2.42 -2.35
N SER A 139 14.77 -1.39 -1.59
CA SER A 139 14.71 0.00 -2.07
C SER A 139 15.56 0.21 -3.31
N GLY A 140 14.97 0.79 -4.34
CA GLY A 140 15.64 1.03 -5.62
C GLY A 140 15.79 -0.19 -6.53
N GLN A 141 15.31 -1.37 -6.12
CA GLN A 141 15.38 -2.59 -6.92
C GLN A 141 14.12 -2.75 -7.78
N PRO A 142 14.23 -2.81 -9.11
CA PRO A 142 13.08 -2.99 -9.97
C PRO A 142 12.51 -4.43 -9.88
N VAL A 143 11.18 -4.53 -9.86
CA VAL A 143 10.44 -5.80 -9.91
C VAL A 143 9.59 -5.80 -11.17
N GLN A 144 9.63 -6.86 -11.95
CA GLN A 144 8.85 -6.99 -13.18
C GLN A 144 7.43 -7.44 -12.92
N GLY A 145 6.48 -6.81 -13.60
CA GLY A 145 5.10 -7.26 -13.64
C GLY A 145 4.86 -8.31 -14.73
N SER A 146 3.63 -8.77 -14.83
CA SER A 146 3.28 -9.88 -15.74
C SER A 146 2.49 -9.44 -16.98
N ARG A 147 1.52 -8.55 -16.82
CA ARG A 147 0.56 -8.20 -17.88
C ARG A 147 0.63 -6.75 -18.32
N TYR A 148 0.37 -5.83 -17.43
CA TYR A 148 0.28 -4.39 -17.72
C TYR A 148 1.46 -3.60 -17.20
N ILE A 149 2.10 -4.05 -16.14
CA ILE A 149 3.25 -3.41 -15.53
C ILE A 149 4.52 -4.00 -16.11
N ALA A 150 5.38 -3.15 -16.66
CA ALA A 150 6.71 -3.55 -17.10
C ALA A 150 7.61 -3.77 -15.90
N ASP A 151 7.71 -2.76 -15.06
CA ASP A 151 8.46 -2.81 -13.81
C ASP A 151 7.89 -1.85 -12.76
N PHE A 152 8.22 -2.14 -11.52
CA PHE A 152 7.87 -1.35 -10.35
C PHE A 152 9.09 -1.21 -9.45
N THR A 153 9.25 -0.03 -8.87
CA THR A 153 10.31 0.27 -7.91
C THR A 153 9.73 1.10 -6.77
N TYR A 154 10.10 0.80 -5.55
CA TYR A 154 9.94 1.74 -4.44
C TYR A 154 11.30 2.24 -3.99
N THR A 155 11.37 3.50 -3.61
CA THR A 155 12.60 4.14 -3.12
C THR A 155 12.30 4.88 -1.83
N ARG A 156 13.13 4.66 -0.81
CA ARG A 156 13.05 5.34 0.49
C ARG A 156 14.39 5.95 0.85
#